data_911a614ce88090135a227e8060e80137
#
_entry.id   911a614ce88090135a227e8060e80137
#
_cell.length_a   1.000
_cell.length_b   1.000
_cell.length_c   1.000
_cell.angle_alpha   90.00
_cell.angle_beta   90.00
_cell.angle_gamma   90.00
#
_symmetry.space_group_name_H-M   'P 1'
#
loop_
_entity.id
_entity.type
_entity.pdbx_description
1 polymer ?
#
loop_
_entity_poly.entity_id
_entity_poly.type
_entity_poly.pdbx_seq_one_letter_code
_entity_poly.pdbx_strand_id
1 'polypeptide(L)'
;MIAMNGLYRSMYTSGWSTTGNTHQCFGISAYNLMADVMGDDHIMSKQGSGWFWFDARYNVKSRFSSSAWRSYDVWYAYFTYIANVNYLIAMEADLDPADIDKMYVIGQAYAVRAYSYFMLAQTFARTVKGHESDPCVPIYTEPTSASTEGHPRATIKEV
;
A
#
# COMPACT_ATOMS: atom_id res chain seq x y z
N MET A 1 -11.33 -18.30 3.91
CA MET A 1 -11.41 -17.40 5.08
C MET A 1 -10.08 -17.23 5.84
N ILE A 2 -9.32 -18.29 6.17
CA ILE A 2 -8.04 -18.19 6.93
C ILE A 2 -7.02 -17.25 6.25
N ALA A 3 -6.80 -17.38 4.94
CA ALA A 3 -5.85 -16.56 4.19
C ALA A 3 -6.23 -15.07 4.23
N MET A 4 -7.52 -14.73 4.10
CA MET A 4 -8.00 -13.36 4.17
C MET A 4 -7.82 -12.75 5.56
N ASN A 5 -8.07 -13.53 6.62
CA ASN A 5 -7.81 -13.10 8.00
C ASN A 5 -6.31 -12.86 8.25
N GLY A 6 -5.43 -13.70 7.68
CA GLY A 6 -3.99 -13.51 7.71
C GLY A 6 -3.57 -12.19 7.04
N LEU A 7 -4.17 -11.89 5.88
CA LEU A 7 -3.94 -10.63 5.18
C LEU A 7 -4.38 -9.42 6.02
N TYR A 8 -5.61 -9.43 6.54
CA TYR A 8 -6.08 -8.34 7.41
C TYR A 8 -5.18 -8.15 8.64
N ARG A 9 -4.73 -9.25 9.26
CA ARG A 9 -3.79 -9.16 10.37
C ARG A 9 -2.48 -8.48 9.94
N SER A 10 -1.95 -8.80 8.76
CA SER A 10 -0.71 -8.21 8.26
C SER A 10 -0.82 -6.69 8.04
N MET A 11 -2.02 -6.17 7.77
CA MET A 11 -2.27 -4.74 7.59
C MET A 11 -2.10 -3.92 8.88
N TYR A 12 -2.10 -4.56 10.04
CA TYR A 12 -2.00 -3.90 11.36
C TYR A 12 -0.78 -4.36 12.18
N THR A 13 0.08 -5.19 11.61
CA THR A 13 1.28 -5.66 12.32
C THR A 13 2.51 -4.82 11.94
N SER A 14 3.48 -4.80 12.84
CA SER A 14 4.82 -4.27 12.56
C SER A 14 5.63 -5.26 11.71
N GLY A 15 6.73 -4.80 11.14
CA GLY A 15 7.66 -5.65 10.40
C GLY A 15 7.80 -5.30 8.92
N TRP A 16 7.16 -4.25 8.46
CA TRP A 16 7.27 -3.78 7.08
C TRP A 16 8.57 -3.01 6.80
N SER A 17 9.27 -2.55 7.86
CA SER A 17 10.54 -1.83 7.71
C SER A 17 11.73 -2.78 7.68
N THR A 18 12.58 -2.63 6.67
CA THR A 18 13.88 -3.29 6.56
C THR A 18 15.01 -2.54 7.29
N THR A 19 14.73 -1.35 7.83
CA THR A 19 15.74 -0.44 8.40
C THR A 19 15.69 -0.33 9.92
N GLY A 20 14.92 -1.17 10.60
CA GLY A 20 14.77 -1.13 12.06
C GLY A 20 13.77 -0.09 12.59
N ASN A 21 13.13 0.69 11.71
CA ASN A 21 12.08 1.65 12.09
C ASN A 21 10.70 0.99 12.30
N THR A 22 10.69 -0.24 12.78
CA THR A 22 9.47 -1.06 12.96
C THR A 22 8.42 -0.38 13.82
N HIS A 23 8.84 0.46 14.77
CA HIS A 23 7.96 1.25 15.65
C HIS A 23 7.16 2.35 14.92
N GLN A 24 7.53 2.68 13.68
CA GLN A 24 6.82 3.62 12.81
C GLN A 24 6.27 2.96 11.53
N CYS A 25 6.31 1.62 11.44
CA CYS A 25 5.92 0.84 10.27
C CYS A 25 5.00 -0.31 10.71
N PHE A 26 3.85 0.07 11.29
CA PHE A 26 2.83 -0.87 11.79
C PHE A 26 1.61 -0.94 10.85
N GLY A 27 1.89 -1.02 9.55
CA GLY A 27 0.88 -1.21 8.52
C GLY A 27 0.06 0.05 8.23
N ILE A 28 -1.20 -0.14 7.83
CA ILE A 28 -2.10 0.93 7.38
C ILE A 28 -2.22 2.06 8.40
N SER A 29 -2.30 1.74 9.69
CA SER A 29 -2.44 2.75 10.75
C SER A 29 -1.24 3.71 10.79
N ALA A 30 -0.03 3.19 10.53
CA ALA A 30 1.17 4.03 10.46
C ALA A 30 1.14 4.97 9.25
N TYR A 31 0.68 4.46 8.10
CA TYR A 31 0.64 5.24 6.86
C TYR A 31 -0.44 6.31 6.90
N ASN A 32 -1.60 6.01 7.50
CA ASN A 32 -2.66 6.99 7.72
C ASN A 32 -2.19 8.07 8.70
N LEU A 33 -1.59 7.69 9.83
CA LEU A 33 -1.04 8.66 10.79
C LEU A 33 0.06 9.52 10.14
N MET A 34 0.89 8.94 9.28
CA MET A 34 1.88 9.70 8.50
C MET A 34 1.20 10.76 7.62
N ALA A 35 0.11 10.39 6.94
CA ALA A 35 -0.64 11.34 6.12
C ALA A 35 -1.27 12.44 6.96
N ASP A 36 -1.85 12.09 8.11
CA ASP A 36 -2.48 13.06 9.03
C ASP A 36 -1.48 14.08 9.58
N VAL A 37 -0.30 13.62 10.04
CA VAL A 37 0.72 14.56 10.56
C VAL A 37 1.38 15.42 9.49
N MET A 38 1.17 15.09 8.22
CA MET A 38 1.57 15.92 7.07
C MET A 38 0.46 16.84 6.60
N GLY A 39 -0.77 16.63 7.05
CA GLY A 39 -1.91 17.52 6.73
C GLY A 39 -1.83 18.82 7.48
N ASP A 40 -2.63 19.78 7.05
CA ASP A 40 -2.69 21.13 7.64
C ASP A 40 -3.42 21.14 8.99
N ASP A 41 -4.13 20.07 9.33
CA ASP A 41 -4.94 19.97 10.55
C ASP A 41 -4.14 19.57 11.79
N HIS A 42 -2.88 19.16 11.63
CA HIS A 42 -2.04 18.67 12.72
C HIS A 42 -0.71 19.40 12.81
N ILE A 43 -0.34 19.80 14.03
CA ILE A 43 0.95 20.42 14.31
C ILE A 43 1.71 19.65 15.35
N MET A 44 2.89 19.14 14.97
CA MET A 44 3.85 18.59 15.93
C MET A 44 4.70 19.72 16.52
N SER A 45 4.38 20.15 17.74
CA SER A 45 5.07 21.27 18.40
C SER A 45 6.43 20.90 18.99
N LYS A 46 6.67 19.60 19.24
CA LYS A 46 7.91 19.07 19.82
C LYS A 46 8.29 17.74 19.17
N GLN A 47 9.59 17.47 19.11
CA GLN A 47 10.10 16.20 18.58
C GLN A 47 9.65 14.99 19.42
N GLY A 48 9.54 15.13 20.74
CA GLY A 48 9.18 14.04 21.65
C GLY A 48 10.09 12.83 21.47
N SER A 49 9.49 11.66 21.22
CA SER A 49 10.22 10.40 20.89
C SER A 49 10.83 10.38 19.47
N GLY A 50 10.51 11.35 18.65
CA GLY A 50 10.94 11.45 17.26
C GLY A 50 10.04 10.69 16.26
N TRP A 51 9.01 9.98 16.71
CA TRP A 51 8.10 9.27 15.82
C TRP A 51 7.37 10.25 14.92
N PHE A 52 7.36 9.97 13.61
CA PHE A 52 6.77 10.80 12.56
C PHE A 52 7.27 12.26 12.51
N TRP A 53 8.30 12.62 13.28
CA TRP A 53 8.84 13.98 13.32
C TRP A 53 9.37 14.45 11.96
N PHE A 54 10.06 13.55 11.25
CA PHE A 54 10.58 13.83 9.91
C PHE A 54 9.46 13.93 8.87
N ASP A 55 8.38 13.19 9.08
CA ASP A 55 7.19 13.22 8.22
C ASP A 55 6.47 14.56 8.37
N ALA A 56 6.18 14.98 9.60
CA ALA A 56 5.54 16.25 9.90
C ALA A 56 6.33 17.48 9.43
N ARG A 57 7.65 17.35 9.25
CA ARG A 57 8.51 18.43 8.77
C ARG A 57 8.86 18.34 7.28
N TYR A 58 8.23 17.47 6.52
CA TYR A 58 8.49 17.26 5.09
C TYR A 58 9.96 17.05 4.77
N ASN A 59 10.66 16.21 5.54
CA ASN A 59 12.09 16.00 5.37
C ASN A 59 12.37 15.28 4.05
N VAL A 60 12.94 16.02 3.09
CA VAL A 60 13.22 15.57 1.71
C VAL A 60 14.08 14.30 1.69
N LYS A 61 15.08 14.18 2.58
CA LYS A 61 15.98 13.02 2.61
C LYS A 61 15.25 11.72 2.94
N SER A 62 14.20 11.76 3.74
CA SER A 62 13.43 10.58 4.10
C SER A 62 12.30 10.23 3.13
N ARG A 63 12.01 11.10 2.12
CA ARG A 63 10.83 10.93 1.28
C ARG A 63 11.09 10.84 -0.22
N PHE A 64 12.02 11.62 -0.74
CA PHE A 64 12.19 11.79 -2.19
C PHE A 64 13.35 10.97 -2.78
N SER A 65 13.89 10.02 -2.02
CA SER A 65 14.90 9.08 -2.49
C SER A 65 14.32 7.68 -2.55
N SER A 66 14.62 6.92 -3.60
CA SER A 66 14.26 5.50 -3.70
C SER A 66 14.87 4.65 -2.59
N SER A 67 15.93 5.13 -1.94
CA SER A 67 16.57 4.50 -0.78
C SER A 67 15.96 4.96 0.55
N ALA A 68 15.02 5.90 0.52
CA ALA A 68 14.37 6.36 1.75
C ALA A 68 13.46 5.27 2.30
N TRP A 69 13.72 4.87 3.55
CA TRP A 69 13.00 3.79 4.19
C TRP A 69 11.48 4.03 4.22
N ARG A 70 11.01 5.25 4.38
CA ARG A 70 9.58 5.57 4.43
C ARG A 70 8.88 5.34 3.09
N SER A 71 9.47 5.79 1.99
CA SER A 71 8.91 5.55 0.65
C SER A 71 8.94 4.07 0.30
N TYR A 72 10.03 3.38 0.66
CA TYR A 72 10.16 1.93 0.45
C TYR A 72 9.09 1.15 1.24
N ASP A 73 8.89 1.45 2.51
CA ASP A 73 7.97 0.70 3.36
C ASP A 73 6.52 0.79 2.88
N VAL A 74 6.06 1.99 2.51
CA VAL A 74 4.72 2.18 1.96
C VAL A 74 4.55 1.41 0.66
N TRP A 75 5.52 1.53 -0.26
CA TRP A 75 5.52 0.79 -1.51
C TRP A 75 5.50 -0.71 -1.29
N TYR A 76 6.41 -1.22 -0.48
CA TYR A 76 6.55 -2.63 -0.18
C TYR A 76 5.30 -3.23 0.47
N ALA A 77 4.72 -2.53 1.45
CA ALA A 77 3.53 -3.00 2.14
C ALA A 77 2.33 -3.15 1.18
N TYR A 78 1.98 -2.09 0.45
CA TYR A 78 0.82 -2.15 -0.44
C TYR A 78 1.01 -3.11 -1.61
N PHE A 79 2.20 -3.18 -2.21
CA PHE A 79 2.46 -4.19 -3.25
C PHE A 79 2.48 -5.62 -2.70
N THR A 80 2.85 -5.84 -1.45
CA THR A 80 2.71 -7.14 -0.79
C THR A 80 1.24 -7.49 -0.58
N TYR A 81 0.39 -6.54 -0.20
CA TYR A 81 -1.06 -6.79 -0.12
C TYR A 81 -1.64 -7.14 -1.48
N ILE A 82 -1.29 -6.39 -2.54
CA ILE A 82 -1.71 -6.66 -3.92
C ILE A 82 -1.27 -8.06 -4.35
N ALA A 83 -0.01 -8.43 -4.14
CA ALA A 83 0.49 -9.76 -4.49
C ALA A 83 -0.31 -10.88 -3.80
N ASN A 84 -0.55 -10.75 -2.49
CA ASN A 84 -1.30 -11.74 -1.74
C ASN A 84 -2.76 -11.87 -2.20
N VAL A 85 -3.46 -10.76 -2.47
CA VAL A 85 -4.84 -10.83 -2.94
C VAL A 85 -4.95 -11.35 -4.37
N ASN A 86 -3.95 -11.12 -5.22
CA ASN A 86 -3.94 -11.68 -6.57
C ASN A 86 -3.96 -13.20 -6.57
N TYR A 87 -3.28 -13.87 -5.60
CA TYR A 87 -3.40 -15.31 -5.42
C TYR A 87 -4.82 -15.74 -5.03
N LEU A 88 -5.53 -14.95 -4.22
CA LEU A 88 -6.92 -15.25 -3.84
C LEU A 88 -7.88 -15.02 -5.03
N ILE A 89 -7.68 -13.94 -5.77
CA ILE A 89 -8.49 -13.61 -6.96
C ILE A 89 -8.29 -14.65 -8.07
N ALA A 90 -7.08 -15.17 -8.25
CA ALA A 90 -6.83 -16.22 -9.23
C ALA A 90 -7.65 -17.51 -8.99
N MET A 91 -8.10 -17.75 -7.77
CA MET A 91 -9.00 -18.88 -7.45
C MET A 91 -10.42 -18.71 -8.00
N GLU A 92 -10.76 -17.51 -8.50
CA GLU A 92 -12.08 -17.23 -9.10
C GLU A 92 -12.37 -18.09 -10.33
N ALA A 93 -11.31 -18.45 -11.09
CA ALA A 93 -11.46 -19.29 -12.28
C ALA A 93 -12.06 -20.68 -12.01
N ASP A 94 -11.83 -21.22 -10.82
CA ASP A 94 -12.31 -22.53 -10.37
C ASP A 94 -13.46 -22.41 -9.37
N LEU A 95 -14.13 -21.25 -9.30
CA LEU A 95 -15.16 -20.98 -8.32
C LEU A 95 -16.49 -21.62 -8.72
N ASP A 96 -17.06 -22.44 -7.81
CA ASP A 96 -18.46 -22.80 -7.89
C ASP A 96 -19.32 -21.59 -7.47
N PRO A 97 -20.22 -21.10 -8.35
CA PRO A 97 -21.13 -19.98 -8.04
C PRO A 97 -22.04 -20.24 -6.82
N ALA A 98 -22.22 -21.49 -6.42
CA ALA A 98 -22.97 -21.86 -5.22
C ALA A 98 -22.14 -21.71 -3.92
N ASP A 99 -20.82 -21.57 -4.01
CA ASP A 99 -19.93 -21.38 -2.85
C ASP A 99 -19.88 -19.90 -2.45
N ILE A 100 -20.91 -19.46 -1.77
CA ILE A 100 -21.08 -18.06 -1.34
C ILE A 100 -19.92 -17.60 -0.45
N ASP A 101 -19.35 -18.48 0.38
CA ASP A 101 -18.24 -18.14 1.27
C ASP A 101 -16.97 -17.80 0.48
N LYS A 102 -16.67 -18.56 -0.58
CA LYS A 102 -15.54 -18.26 -1.46
C LYS A 102 -15.79 -16.99 -2.27
N MET A 103 -16.99 -16.82 -2.82
CA MET A 103 -17.35 -15.57 -3.52
C MET A 103 -17.13 -14.34 -2.63
N TYR A 104 -17.53 -14.45 -1.36
CA TYR A 104 -17.32 -13.36 -0.39
C TYR A 104 -15.85 -13.07 -0.14
N VAL A 105 -15.00 -14.10 -0.04
CA VAL A 105 -13.53 -13.93 0.11
C VAL A 105 -12.91 -13.26 -1.12
N ILE A 106 -13.31 -13.66 -2.31
CA ILE A 106 -12.81 -13.06 -3.57
C ILE A 106 -13.26 -11.61 -3.68
N GLY A 107 -14.50 -11.29 -3.35
CA GLY A 107 -14.99 -9.90 -3.32
C GLY A 107 -14.19 -9.02 -2.36
N GLN A 108 -13.84 -9.52 -1.17
CA GLN A 108 -12.96 -8.82 -0.24
C GLN A 108 -11.54 -8.64 -0.83
N ALA A 109 -11.00 -9.64 -1.52
CA ALA A 109 -9.70 -9.55 -2.16
C ALA A 109 -9.66 -8.45 -3.23
N TYR A 110 -10.70 -8.34 -4.05
CA TYR A 110 -10.86 -7.22 -4.99
C TYR A 110 -10.90 -5.86 -4.29
N ALA A 111 -11.65 -5.75 -3.20
CA ALA A 111 -11.74 -4.52 -2.43
C ALA A 111 -10.39 -4.10 -1.83
N VAL A 112 -9.62 -5.06 -1.28
CA VAL A 112 -8.27 -4.79 -0.76
C VAL A 112 -7.31 -4.39 -1.88
N ARG A 113 -7.39 -5.02 -3.07
CA ARG A 113 -6.57 -4.63 -4.21
C ARG A 113 -6.86 -3.19 -4.65
N ALA A 114 -8.13 -2.84 -4.81
CA ALA A 114 -8.55 -1.49 -5.17
C ALA A 114 -8.10 -0.45 -4.13
N TYR A 115 -8.30 -0.74 -2.83
CA TYR A 115 -7.83 0.11 -1.74
C TYR A 115 -6.31 0.30 -1.78
N SER A 116 -5.55 -0.76 -2.03
CA SER A 116 -4.09 -0.69 -2.07
C SER A 116 -3.60 0.18 -3.22
N TYR A 117 -4.19 0.07 -4.41
CA TYR A 117 -3.87 0.94 -5.54
C TYR A 117 -4.28 2.39 -5.29
N PHE A 118 -5.43 2.62 -4.69
CA PHE A 118 -5.86 3.95 -4.30
C PHE A 118 -4.86 4.63 -3.35
N MET A 119 -4.39 3.93 -2.33
CA MET A 119 -3.40 4.46 -1.39
C MET A 119 -2.03 4.68 -2.03
N LEU A 120 -1.60 3.79 -2.93
CA LEU A 120 -0.40 3.97 -3.72
C LEU A 120 -0.49 5.19 -4.64
N ALA A 121 -1.62 5.39 -5.32
CA ALA A 121 -1.85 6.54 -6.17
C ALA A 121 -1.78 7.85 -5.36
N GLN A 122 -2.42 7.90 -4.19
CA GLN A 122 -2.35 9.08 -3.31
C GLN A 122 -0.94 9.39 -2.83
N THR A 123 -0.11 8.37 -2.63
CA THR A 123 1.24 8.55 -2.09
C THR A 123 2.28 8.86 -3.16
N PHE A 124 2.16 8.28 -4.36
CA PHE A 124 3.20 8.28 -5.39
C PHE A 124 2.83 9.00 -6.69
N ALA A 125 1.63 9.55 -6.77
CA ALA A 125 1.17 10.29 -7.93
C ALA A 125 0.65 11.69 -7.55
N ARG A 126 0.38 12.49 -8.57
CA ARG A 126 -0.28 13.79 -8.42
C ARG A 126 -1.80 13.60 -8.30
N THR A 127 -2.50 14.68 -7.98
CA THR A 127 -3.97 14.71 -8.06
C THR A 127 -4.44 14.46 -9.48
N VAL A 128 -5.56 13.74 -9.65
CA VAL A 128 -6.05 13.26 -10.95
C VAL A 128 -6.30 14.39 -11.94
N LYS A 129 -7.00 15.46 -11.51
CA LYS A 129 -7.45 16.54 -12.40
C LYS A 129 -6.28 17.24 -13.08
N GLY A 130 -6.17 17.09 -14.39
CA GLY A 130 -5.13 17.70 -15.22
C GLY A 130 -3.81 16.91 -15.26
N HIS A 131 -3.79 15.72 -14.64
CA HIS A 131 -2.62 14.83 -14.55
C HIS A 131 -2.93 13.38 -14.93
N GLU A 132 -4.03 13.15 -15.63
CA GLU A 132 -4.55 11.83 -15.95
C GLU A 132 -3.55 10.95 -16.70
N SER A 133 -2.68 11.56 -17.50
CA SER A 133 -1.62 10.89 -18.28
C SER A 133 -0.27 10.80 -17.58
N ASP A 134 -0.13 11.40 -16.38
CA ASP A 134 1.13 11.35 -15.64
C ASP A 134 1.37 9.91 -15.09
N PRO A 135 2.65 9.51 -14.93
CA PRO A 135 2.97 8.19 -14.40
C PRO A 135 2.55 8.07 -12.93
N CYS A 136 1.89 6.95 -12.61
CA CYS A 136 1.46 6.57 -11.26
C CYS A 136 2.30 5.41 -10.72
N VAL A 137 1.75 4.21 -10.70
CA VAL A 137 2.40 2.98 -10.22
C VAL A 137 2.19 1.85 -11.22
N PRO A 138 3.05 0.82 -11.26
CA PRO A 138 2.80 -0.35 -12.09
C PRO A 138 1.57 -1.11 -11.63
N ILE A 139 0.84 -1.71 -12.58
CA ILE A 139 -0.36 -2.50 -12.30
C ILE A 139 -0.02 -3.99 -12.43
N TYR A 140 -0.35 -4.76 -11.38
CA TYR A 140 -0.28 -6.21 -11.33
C TYR A 140 -1.63 -6.77 -10.95
N THR A 141 -2.25 -7.52 -11.84
CA THR A 141 -3.58 -8.13 -11.64
C THR A 141 -3.50 -9.65 -11.47
N GLU A 142 -2.36 -10.24 -11.77
CA GLU A 142 -2.08 -11.66 -11.71
C GLU A 142 -1.13 -11.98 -10.53
N PRO A 143 -1.10 -13.25 -10.06
CA PRO A 143 -0.10 -13.72 -9.12
C PRO A 143 1.33 -13.46 -9.64
N THR A 144 2.19 -12.94 -8.78
CA THR A 144 3.58 -12.64 -9.11
C THR A 144 4.55 -13.58 -8.41
N SER A 145 5.70 -13.81 -9.02
CA SER A 145 6.80 -14.62 -8.50
C SER A 145 8.14 -13.91 -8.67
N ALA A 146 9.21 -14.51 -8.19
CA ALA A 146 10.56 -13.97 -8.37
C ALA A 146 11.00 -13.86 -9.84
N SER A 147 10.34 -14.59 -10.75
CA SER A 147 10.58 -14.54 -12.19
C SER A 147 9.64 -13.60 -12.94
N THR A 148 8.71 -12.95 -12.27
CA THR A 148 7.79 -12.00 -12.90
C THR A 148 8.56 -10.77 -13.37
N GLU A 149 8.43 -10.43 -14.64
CA GLU A 149 9.04 -9.24 -15.21
C GLU A 149 8.39 -7.99 -14.64
N GLY A 150 9.19 -6.96 -14.37
CA GLY A 150 8.70 -5.69 -13.86
C GLY A 150 7.90 -4.91 -14.90
N HIS A 151 6.73 -4.40 -14.52
CA HIS A 151 5.92 -3.55 -15.38
C HIS A 151 6.36 -2.07 -15.28
N PRO A 152 6.25 -1.29 -16.37
CA PRO A 152 6.38 0.16 -16.31
C PRO A 152 5.27 0.75 -15.45
N ARG A 153 5.46 2.00 -15.01
CA ARG A 153 4.38 2.74 -14.32
C ARG A 153 3.22 2.97 -15.29
N ALA A 154 2.03 2.62 -14.86
CA ALA A 154 0.79 2.99 -15.53
C ALA A 154 0.48 4.47 -15.30
N THR A 155 -0.44 5.01 -16.07
CA THR A 155 -0.93 6.38 -15.88
C THR A 155 -1.87 6.48 -14.67
N ILE A 156 -2.07 7.69 -14.15
CA ILE A 156 -3.04 7.94 -13.07
C ILE A 156 -4.44 7.50 -13.46
N LYS A 157 -4.82 7.68 -14.73
CA LYS A 157 -6.13 7.28 -15.24
C LYS A 157 -6.34 5.77 -15.30
N GLU A 158 -5.27 4.99 -15.49
CA GLU A 158 -5.33 3.52 -15.59
C GLU A 158 -5.38 2.86 -14.20
N VAL A 159 -4.81 3.50 -13.20
CA VAL A 159 -4.81 3.03 -11.80
C VAL A 159 -6.11 3.38 -11.10
#